data_81ef22e721c4fb6d052d9fa2faa29cfe
#
_entry.id   81ef22e721c4fb6d052d9fa2faa29cfe
#
_cell.length_a   1.000
_cell.length_b   1.000
_cell.length_c   1.000
_cell.angle_alpha   90.00
_cell.angle_beta   90.00
_cell.angle_gamma   90.00
#
_symmetry.space_group_name_H-M   'P 1'
#
loop_
_entity.id
_entity.type
_entity.pdbx_description
1 polymer ?
#
loop_
_entity_poly.entity_id
_entity_poly.type
_entity_poly.pdbx_seq_one_letter_code
_entity_poly.pdbx_strand_id
1 'polypeptide(L)'
;ISECLVGSEMCIRDRELGVLHVQTAQEGSVEPTSELEAKLKQTEHVKAWINRLEAMEVTDVPLASDRSAADILSHLDEMDEARRVKETELQRLRKDEAALLPWGDFDPVRVEGLSDIGYAMGFFVCPERSFNEEWAELYYATEVTREKGKVYFVTLTPVGEEVVLDAERLRLPHVSLADLRKQIREKEEGIAAIEHEMGR
;
A
#
# COMPACT_ATOMS: atom_id res chain seq x y z
N ILE A 1 25.27 -40.65 -44.79
CA ILE A 1 25.67 -42.05 -44.54
C ILE A 1 27.06 -42.06 -43.90
N SER A 2 27.95 -41.13 -44.25
CA SER A 2 29.32 -41.07 -43.78
C SER A 2 29.43 -40.61 -42.28
N GLU A 3 28.54 -39.79 -41.81
CA GLU A 3 28.55 -39.25 -40.41
C GLU A 3 28.13 -40.29 -39.37
N CYS A 4 27.22 -41.22 -39.71
CA CYS A 4 26.80 -42.28 -38.82
C CYS A 4 27.88 -43.33 -38.56
N LEU A 5 28.79 -43.54 -39.52
CA LEU A 5 29.87 -44.52 -39.40
C LEU A 5 31.00 -44.00 -38.45
N VAL A 6 31.28 -42.73 -38.53
CA VAL A 6 32.29 -42.07 -37.63
C VAL A 6 31.79 -42.08 -36.17
N GLY A 7 30.50 -41.83 -35.95
CA GLY A 7 29.91 -41.87 -34.61
C GLY A 7 29.88 -43.27 -34.00
N SER A 8 29.67 -44.32 -34.81
CA SER A 8 29.63 -45.70 -34.33
C SER A 8 31.02 -46.25 -33.98
N GLU A 9 32.08 -45.87 -34.70
CA GLU A 9 33.45 -46.24 -34.37
C GLU A 9 33.95 -45.55 -33.09
N MET A 10 33.62 -44.30 -32.89
CA MET A 10 33.92 -43.59 -31.62
C MET A 10 33.21 -44.24 -30.45
N CYS A 11 31.96 -44.58 -30.56
CA CYS A 11 31.22 -45.27 -29.50
C CYS A 11 31.75 -46.63 -29.11
N ILE A 12 32.32 -47.37 -30.09
CA ILE A 12 32.94 -48.70 -29.85
C ILE A 12 34.27 -48.53 -29.11
N ARG A 13 35.06 -47.54 -29.47
CA ARG A 13 36.35 -47.28 -28.83
C ARG A 13 36.20 -46.74 -27.40
N ASP A 14 35.25 -45.89 -27.16
CA ASP A 14 34.90 -45.41 -25.81
C ASP A 14 34.39 -46.52 -24.90
N ARG A 15 33.73 -47.53 -25.43
CA ARG A 15 33.26 -48.70 -24.69
C ARG A 15 34.42 -49.58 -24.22
N GLU A 16 35.49 -49.73 -25.03
CA GLU A 16 36.67 -50.49 -24.66
C GLU A 16 37.50 -49.76 -23.63
N LEU A 17 37.45 -48.44 -23.56
CA LEU A 17 38.18 -47.61 -22.59
C LEU A 17 37.34 -47.39 -21.31
N GLY A 18 36.10 -47.85 -21.22
CA GLY A 18 35.22 -47.69 -20.06
C GLY A 18 34.82 -46.22 -19.75
N VAL A 19 34.97 -45.34 -20.75
CA VAL A 19 34.62 -43.93 -20.67
C VAL A 19 33.35 -43.67 -21.43
N LEU A 20 32.29 -43.31 -20.76
CA LEU A 20 31.03 -42.88 -21.37
C LEU A 20 31.14 -41.40 -21.69
N HIS A 21 31.25 -41.04 -22.94
CA HIS A 21 31.18 -39.64 -23.38
C HIS A 21 29.69 -39.27 -23.52
N VAL A 22 29.17 -38.68 -22.44
CA VAL A 22 27.82 -38.09 -22.46
C VAL A 22 27.92 -36.75 -23.19
N GLN A 23 27.58 -36.74 -24.47
CA GLN A 23 27.28 -35.48 -25.14
C GLN A 23 25.96 -34.98 -24.52
N THR A 24 26.05 -34.04 -23.62
CA THR A 24 24.90 -33.19 -23.28
C THR A 24 24.41 -32.58 -24.61
N ALA A 25 23.22 -32.97 -25.06
CA ALA A 25 22.56 -32.22 -26.11
C ALA A 25 22.65 -30.73 -25.69
N GLN A 26 23.23 -29.90 -26.57
CA GLN A 26 23.11 -28.46 -26.37
C GLN A 26 21.61 -28.23 -26.18
N GLU A 27 21.24 -27.71 -25.01
CA GLU A 27 19.92 -27.17 -24.80
C GLU A 27 19.72 -26.13 -25.90
N GLY A 28 19.05 -26.55 -26.96
CA GLY A 28 18.59 -25.62 -27.98
C GLY A 28 17.75 -24.64 -27.22
N SER A 29 18.14 -23.39 -27.21
CA SER A 29 17.31 -22.32 -26.72
C SER A 29 16.09 -22.25 -27.64
N VAL A 30 15.12 -23.10 -27.38
CA VAL A 30 13.81 -22.96 -27.99
C VAL A 30 13.24 -21.71 -27.37
N GLU A 31 13.25 -20.62 -28.14
CA GLU A 31 12.53 -19.42 -27.73
C GLU A 31 11.07 -19.88 -27.49
N PRO A 32 10.55 -19.68 -26.27
CA PRO A 32 9.20 -20.11 -25.98
C PRO A 32 8.25 -19.39 -26.94
N THR A 33 7.37 -20.16 -27.58
CA THR A 33 6.32 -19.56 -28.40
C THR A 33 5.47 -18.66 -27.51
N SER A 34 4.93 -17.58 -28.06
CA SER A 34 4.07 -16.63 -27.31
C SER A 34 2.91 -17.31 -26.57
N GLU A 35 2.44 -18.43 -27.13
CA GLU A 35 1.40 -19.27 -26.49
C GLU A 35 1.93 -20.00 -25.25
N LEU A 36 3.16 -20.52 -25.30
CA LEU A 36 3.79 -21.18 -24.15
C LEU A 36 4.07 -20.18 -23.03
N GLU A 37 4.54 -18.98 -23.36
CA GLU A 37 4.74 -17.91 -22.39
C GLU A 37 3.42 -17.49 -21.72
N ALA A 38 2.33 -17.38 -22.48
CA ALA A 38 1.02 -17.08 -21.95
C ALA A 38 0.53 -18.16 -20.97
N LYS A 39 0.72 -19.45 -21.31
CA LYS A 39 0.37 -20.58 -20.45
C LYS A 39 1.22 -20.62 -19.17
N LEU A 40 2.52 -20.31 -19.27
CA LEU A 40 3.39 -20.23 -18.11
C LEU A 40 2.96 -19.13 -17.16
N LYS A 41 2.72 -17.92 -17.67
CA LYS A 41 2.21 -16.79 -16.86
C LYS A 41 0.88 -17.13 -16.18
N GLN A 42 -0.04 -17.77 -16.90
CA GLN A 42 -1.30 -18.21 -16.32
C GLN A 42 -1.10 -19.24 -15.19
N THR A 43 -0.18 -20.19 -15.38
CA THR A 43 0.13 -21.19 -14.35
C THR A 43 0.76 -20.55 -13.11
N GLU A 44 1.67 -19.60 -13.29
CA GLU A 44 2.29 -18.85 -12.19
C GLU A 44 1.24 -18.01 -11.42
N HIS A 45 0.32 -17.39 -12.16
CA HIS A 45 -0.78 -16.62 -11.56
C HIS A 45 -1.69 -17.50 -10.70
N VAL A 46 -2.11 -18.67 -11.22
CA VAL A 46 -2.90 -19.64 -10.46
C VAL A 46 -2.17 -20.11 -9.20
N LYS A 47 -0.87 -20.44 -9.31
CA LYS A 47 -0.05 -20.84 -8.16
C LYS A 47 0.05 -19.75 -7.10
N ALA A 48 0.22 -18.50 -7.54
CA ALA A 48 0.26 -17.35 -6.61
C ALA A 48 -1.05 -17.23 -5.82
N TRP A 49 -2.20 -17.41 -6.46
CA TRP A 49 -3.49 -17.43 -5.78
C TRP A 49 -3.65 -18.59 -4.81
N ILE A 50 -3.29 -19.81 -5.22
CA ILE A 50 -3.34 -21.00 -4.33
C ILE A 50 -2.53 -20.75 -3.07
N ASN A 51 -1.27 -20.35 -3.18
CA ASN A 51 -0.41 -20.06 -2.04
C ASN A 51 -0.99 -18.99 -1.13
N ARG A 52 -1.64 -17.99 -1.70
CA ARG A 52 -2.25 -16.91 -0.95
C ARG A 52 -3.50 -17.36 -0.19
N LEU A 53 -4.36 -18.11 -0.82
CA LEU A 53 -5.57 -18.68 -0.19
C LEU A 53 -5.21 -19.67 0.92
N GLU A 54 -4.17 -20.49 0.72
CA GLU A 54 -3.64 -21.37 1.76
C GLU A 54 -3.15 -20.58 3.00
N ALA A 55 -2.52 -19.43 2.77
CA ALA A 55 -2.05 -18.56 3.86
C ALA A 55 -3.19 -17.83 4.60
N MET A 56 -4.38 -17.71 4.02
CA MET A 56 -5.54 -17.07 4.64
C MET A 56 -6.29 -17.96 5.63
N GLU A 57 -5.82 -19.20 5.89
CA GLU A 57 -6.46 -20.17 6.80
C GLU A 57 -7.98 -20.31 6.56
N VAL A 58 -8.35 -20.61 5.32
CA VAL A 58 -9.76 -20.82 4.93
C VAL A 58 -10.36 -21.94 5.77
N THR A 59 -11.33 -21.62 6.61
CA THR A 59 -11.98 -22.56 7.53
C THR A 59 -13.20 -23.23 6.96
N ASP A 60 -13.81 -22.67 5.93
CA ASP A 60 -15.01 -23.19 5.30
C ASP A 60 -14.64 -24.07 4.11
N VAL A 61 -15.19 -25.29 4.07
CA VAL A 61 -15.07 -26.16 2.88
C VAL A 61 -15.96 -25.58 1.79
N PRO A 62 -15.40 -25.12 0.67
CA PRO A 62 -16.21 -24.53 -0.38
C PRO A 62 -17.18 -25.56 -0.95
N LEU A 63 -18.44 -25.16 -1.09
CA LEU A 63 -19.40 -25.90 -1.88
C LEU A 63 -18.91 -25.93 -3.34
N ALA A 64 -19.03 -27.08 -4.01
CA ALA A 64 -18.68 -27.19 -5.41
C ALA A 64 -19.34 -26.05 -6.20
N SER A 65 -18.53 -25.25 -6.86
CA SER A 65 -19.02 -24.15 -7.69
C SER A 65 -19.15 -24.60 -9.11
N ASP A 66 -20.25 -24.25 -9.76
CA ASP A 66 -20.45 -24.50 -11.23
C ASP A 66 -19.68 -23.47 -12.09
N ARG A 67 -18.94 -22.54 -11.46
CA ARG A 67 -18.14 -21.53 -12.15
C ARG A 67 -16.89 -22.13 -12.76
N SER A 68 -16.50 -21.63 -13.92
CA SER A 68 -15.21 -22.01 -14.52
C SER A 68 -14.03 -21.51 -13.68
N ALA A 69 -12.89 -22.21 -13.75
CA ALA A 69 -11.69 -21.75 -13.07
C ALA A 69 -11.24 -20.33 -13.52
N ALA A 70 -11.49 -19.98 -14.77
CA ALA A 70 -11.18 -18.65 -15.30
C ALA A 70 -12.06 -17.57 -14.68
N ASP A 71 -13.35 -17.85 -14.50
CA ASP A 71 -14.29 -16.91 -13.86
C ASP A 71 -13.95 -16.71 -12.38
N ILE A 72 -13.54 -17.77 -11.68
CA ILE A 72 -13.10 -17.70 -10.28
C ILE A 72 -11.85 -16.82 -10.17
N LEU A 73 -10.84 -17.03 -11.02
CA LEU A 73 -9.62 -16.23 -11.01
C LEU A 73 -9.90 -14.76 -11.31
N SER A 74 -10.74 -14.47 -12.32
CA SER A 74 -11.12 -13.10 -12.63
C SER A 74 -11.81 -12.42 -11.47
N HIS A 75 -12.70 -13.13 -10.77
CA HIS A 75 -13.39 -12.61 -9.59
C HIS A 75 -12.43 -12.35 -8.41
N LEU A 76 -11.47 -13.27 -8.19
CA LEU A 76 -10.43 -13.06 -7.16
C LEU A 76 -9.55 -11.85 -7.47
N ASP A 77 -9.19 -11.65 -8.75
CA ASP A 77 -8.42 -10.47 -9.17
C ASP A 77 -9.19 -9.17 -8.94
N GLU A 78 -10.48 -9.13 -9.27
CA GLU A 78 -11.35 -7.98 -9.02
C GLU A 78 -11.46 -7.66 -7.52
N MET A 79 -11.62 -8.69 -6.69
CA MET A 79 -11.68 -8.53 -5.23
C MET A 79 -10.35 -8.05 -4.66
N ASP A 80 -9.22 -8.59 -5.12
CA ASP A 80 -7.90 -8.14 -4.69
C ASP A 80 -7.62 -6.69 -5.06
N GLU A 81 -8.01 -6.27 -6.24
CA GLU A 81 -7.90 -4.87 -6.65
C GLU A 81 -8.78 -3.97 -5.79
N ALA A 82 -10.02 -4.36 -5.53
CA ALA A 82 -10.91 -3.62 -4.63
C ALA A 82 -10.33 -3.51 -3.21
N ARG A 83 -9.70 -4.58 -2.70
CA ARG A 83 -9.01 -4.60 -1.41
C ARG A 83 -7.84 -3.61 -1.40
N ARG A 84 -6.97 -3.64 -2.43
CA ARG A 84 -5.79 -2.75 -2.54
C ARG A 84 -6.18 -1.27 -2.59
N VAL A 85 -7.25 -0.95 -3.31
CA VAL A 85 -7.78 0.43 -3.33
C VAL A 85 -8.19 0.87 -1.94
N LYS A 86 -8.95 0.03 -1.20
CA LYS A 86 -9.36 0.33 0.18
C LYS A 86 -8.17 0.45 1.14
N GLU A 87 -7.14 -0.40 1.01
CA GLU A 87 -5.91 -0.33 1.80
C GLU A 87 -5.15 0.99 1.57
N THR A 88 -5.06 1.42 0.31
CA THR A 88 -4.42 2.69 -0.03
C THR A 88 -5.17 3.87 0.60
N GLU A 89 -6.50 3.86 0.54
CA GLU A 89 -7.34 4.87 1.19
C GLU A 89 -7.18 4.82 2.72
N LEU A 90 -7.15 3.63 3.31
CA LEU A 90 -6.95 3.44 4.75
C LEU A 90 -5.60 4.00 5.21
N GLN A 91 -4.53 3.77 4.45
CA GLN A 91 -3.22 4.35 4.75
C GLN A 91 -3.25 5.88 4.73
N ARG A 92 -3.96 6.47 3.78
CA ARG A 92 -4.15 7.92 3.72
C ARG A 92 -4.90 8.43 4.94
N LEU A 93 -6.03 7.80 5.30
CA LEU A 93 -6.84 8.18 6.46
C LEU A 93 -6.04 8.06 7.77
N ARG A 94 -5.23 7.02 7.94
CA ARG A 94 -4.35 6.87 9.10
C ARG A 94 -3.26 7.94 9.17
N LYS A 95 -2.74 8.38 8.02
CA LYS A 95 -1.81 9.51 7.96
C LYS A 95 -2.48 10.82 8.36
N ASP A 96 -3.71 11.04 7.90
CA ASP A 96 -4.52 12.20 8.26
C ASP A 96 -4.88 12.18 9.75
N GLU A 97 -5.22 11.01 10.31
CA GLU A 97 -5.41 10.83 11.75
C GLU A 97 -4.17 11.20 12.54
N ALA A 98 -3.01 10.69 12.15
CA ALA A 98 -1.75 11.01 12.81
C ALA A 98 -1.42 12.51 12.78
N ALA A 99 -1.79 13.21 11.70
CA ALA A 99 -1.63 14.65 11.59
C ALA A 99 -2.59 15.43 12.48
N LEU A 100 -3.78 14.90 12.76
CA LEU A 100 -4.79 15.55 13.62
C LEU A 100 -4.58 15.24 15.11
N LEU A 101 -3.98 14.11 15.47
CA LEU A 101 -3.82 13.69 16.87
C LEU A 101 -3.26 14.77 17.81
N PRO A 102 -2.19 15.52 17.47
CA PRO A 102 -1.65 16.54 18.35
C PRO A 102 -2.62 17.71 18.64
N TRP A 103 -3.59 17.91 17.76
CA TRP A 103 -4.56 19.01 17.84
C TRP A 103 -5.82 18.66 18.62
N GLY A 104 -6.05 17.35 18.88
CA GLY A 104 -7.27 16.87 19.49
C GLY A 104 -8.47 16.90 18.54
N ASP A 105 -9.66 16.68 19.10
CA ASP A 105 -10.90 16.71 18.33
C ASP A 105 -11.47 18.12 18.31
N PHE A 106 -11.41 18.75 17.15
CA PHE A 106 -12.00 20.07 16.92
C PHE A 106 -12.89 20.04 15.69
N ASP A 107 -13.81 21.00 15.60
CA ASP A 107 -14.73 21.15 14.49
C ASP A 107 -14.10 22.05 13.39
N PRO A 108 -13.71 21.50 12.24
CA PRO A 108 -13.10 22.28 11.16
C PRO A 108 -14.02 23.37 10.63
N VAL A 109 -15.34 23.16 10.63
CA VAL A 109 -16.34 24.15 10.16
C VAL A 109 -16.31 25.40 11.05
N ARG A 110 -16.11 25.25 12.35
CA ARG A 110 -15.97 26.38 13.27
C ARG A 110 -14.69 27.15 13.05
N VAL A 111 -13.61 26.45 12.72
CA VAL A 111 -12.31 27.08 12.39
C VAL A 111 -12.44 27.89 11.09
N GLU A 112 -13.09 27.35 10.07
CA GLU A 112 -13.36 28.06 8.81
C GLU A 112 -14.28 29.26 9.03
N GLY A 113 -15.30 29.11 9.87
CA GLY A 113 -16.24 30.18 10.21
C GLY A 113 -15.59 31.42 10.88
N LEU A 114 -14.34 31.30 11.36
CA LEU A 114 -13.61 32.48 11.83
C LEU A 114 -13.36 33.50 10.74
N SER A 115 -13.29 33.07 9.48
CA SER A 115 -13.13 33.97 8.34
C SER A 115 -14.32 34.93 8.16
N ASP A 116 -15.52 34.50 8.52
CA ASP A 116 -16.75 35.30 8.43
C ASP A 116 -16.75 36.47 9.39
N ILE A 117 -15.99 36.36 10.47
CA ILE A 117 -15.79 37.43 11.47
C ILE A 117 -14.46 38.16 11.30
N GLY A 118 -13.74 37.90 10.20
CA GLY A 118 -12.52 38.61 9.82
C GLY A 118 -11.23 38.05 10.43
N TYR A 119 -11.23 36.83 10.96
CA TYR A 119 -10.06 36.18 11.54
C TYR A 119 -9.69 34.90 10.82
N ALA A 120 -8.40 34.56 10.86
CA ALA A 120 -7.86 33.31 10.34
C ALA A 120 -7.05 32.59 11.42
N MET A 121 -7.27 31.31 11.56
CA MET A 121 -6.48 30.45 12.45
C MET A 121 -5.39 29.74 11.63
N GLY A 122 -4.15 29.86 12.09
CA GLY A 122 -3.01 29.13 11.55
C GLY A 122 -2.59 27.99 12.48
N PHE A 123 -2.18 26.87 11.91
CA PHE A 123 -1.66 25.70 12.64
C PHE A 123 -0.17 25.58 12.36
N PHE A 124 0.64 25.55 13.44
CA PHE A 124 2.11 25.59 13.33
C PHE A 124 2.76 24.55 14.22
N VAL A 125 3.93 24.08 13.78
CA VAL A 125 4.80 23.23 14.58
C VAL A 125 6.24 23.72 14.48
N CYS A 126 6.94 23.75 15.60
CA CYS A 126 8.37 24.06 15.64
C CYS A 126 9.10 23.17 16.65
N PRO A 127 10.44 23.05 16.55
CA PRO A 127 11.25 22.49 17.63
C PRO A 127 11.03 23.28 18.91
N GLU A 128 11.02 22.62 20.07
CA GLU A 128 10.77 23.25 21.37
C GLU A 128 11.74 24.43 21.66
N ARG A 129 12.99 24.30 21.21
CA ARG A 129 14.02 25.35 21.34
C ARG A 129 13.78 26.61 20.49
N SER A 130 12.93 26.47 19.44
CA SER A 130 12.61 27.55 18.49
C SER A 130 11.31 28.28 18.85
N PHE A 131 10.57 27.75 19.83
CA PHE A 131 9.33 28.39 20.27
C PHE A 131 9.62 29.68 21.00
N ASN A 132 9.02 30.79 20.54
CA ASN A 132 9.19 32.11 21.13
C ASN A 132 7.89 32.59 21.76
N GLU A 133 7.93 32.94 23.04
CA GLU A 133 6.78 33.45 23.79
C GLU A 133 6.27 34.80 23.26
N GLU A 134 7.12 35.61 22.61
CA GLU A 134 6.70 36.88 21.97
C GLU A 134 5.64 36.65 20.88
N TRP A 135 5.55 35.47 20.31
CA TRP A 135 4.52 35.14 19.33
C TRP A 135 3.09 35.16 19.89
N ALA A 136 2.95 34.98 21.20
CA ALA A 136 1.67 35.13 21.88
C ALA A 136 1.15 36.57 21.81
N GLU A 137 2.05 37.57 21.91
CA GLU A 137 1.67 38.97 21.81
C GLU A 137 1.47 39.44 20.37
N LEU A 138 2.29 38.93 19.44
CA LEU A 138 2.28 39.35 18.04
C LEU A 138 1.16 38.72 17.23
N TYR A 139 0.92 37.42 17.42
CA TYR A 139 0.02 36.60 16.58
C TYR A 139 -1.00 35.82 17.40
N TYR A 140 -1.19 36.12 18.66
CA TYR A 140 -2.02 35.36 19.61
C TYR A 140 -1.68 33.87 19.59
N ALA A 141 -0.38 33.54 19.48
CA ALA A 141 0.07 32.16 19.44
C ALA A 141 -0.27 31.46 20.76
N THR A 142 -1.00 30.36 20.66
CA THR A 142 -1.41 29.55 21.81
C THR A 142 -0.92 28.12 21.62
N GLU A 143 -0.13 27.65 22.58
CA GLU A 143 0.33 26.27 22.61
C GLU A 143 -0.85 25.32 22.79
N VAL A 144 -0.90 24.26 21.95
CA VAL A 144 -1.89 23.20 22.04
C VAL A 144 -1.31 21.98 22.74
N THR A 145 -0.13 21.52 22.30
CA THR A 145 0.55 20.39 22.91
C THR A 145 2.06 20.40 22.64
N ARG A 146 2.81 19.68 23.49
CA ARG A 146 4.23 19.39 23.29
C ARG A 146 4.44 17.90 23.23
N GLU A 147 5.00 17.45 22.14
CA GLU A 147 5.31 16.05 21.94
C GLU A 147 6.64 15.86 21.22
N LYS A 148 7.44 14.91 21.69
CA LYS A 148 8.69 14.49 21.03
C LYS A 148 9.63 15.65 20.66
N GLY A 149 9.75 16.66 21.55
CA GLY A 149 10.62 17.83 21.34
C GLY A 149 10.08 18.84 20.33
N LYS A 150 8.81 18.77 20.00
CA LYS A 150 8.09 19.72 19.15
C LYS A 150 6.96 20.39 19.92
N VAL A 151 6.70 21.65 19.59
CA VAL A 151 5.57 22.43 20.08
C VAL A 151 4.59 22.61 18.95
N TYR A 152 3.34 22.21 19.19
CA TYR A 152 2.20 22.42 18.30
C TYR A 152 1.40 23.60 18.86
N PHE A 153 1.17 24.60 18.03
CA PHE A 153 0.49 25.82 18.46
C PHE A 153 -0.37 26.41 17.36
N VAL A 154 -1.36 27.17 17.74
CA VAL A 154 -2.23 27.89 16.81
C VAL A 154 -1.95 29.37 16.90
N THR A 155 -2.19 30.09 15.81
CA THR A 155 -2.23 31.56 15.78
C THR A 155 -3.62 32.03 15.39
N LEU A 156 -4.00 33.21 15.85
CA LEU A 156 -5.25 33.86 15.46
C LEU A 156 -4.94 35.28 15.01
N THR A 157 -5.10 35.54 13.72
CA THR A 157 -4.77 36.83 13.10
C THR A 157 -5.89 37.33 12.21
N PRO A 158 -5.99 38.64 11.94
CA PRO A 158 -6.89 39.15 10.91
C PRO A 158 -6.68 38.48 9.56
N VAL A 159 -7.77 38.30 8.81
CA VAL A 159 -7.69 37.73 7.45
C VAL A 159 -6.82 38.61 6.56
N GLY A 160 -5.84 38.00 5.88
CA GLY A 160 -4.89 38.71 5.01
C GLY A 160 -3.61 39.18 5.70
N GLU A 161 -3.49 39.02 7.01
CA GLU A 161 -2.25 39.27 7.72
C GLU A 161 -1.24 38.15 7.47
N GLU A 162 0.00 38.53 7.11
CA GLU A 162 1.07 37.58 6.88
C GLU A 162 1.73 37.20 8.20
N VAL A 163 1.67 35.92 8.56
CA VAL A 163 2.30 35.36 9.75
C VAL A 163 3.69 34.86 9.39
N VAL A 164 4.72 35.58 9.88
CA VAL A 164 6.13 35.22 9.65
C VAL A 164 6.72 34.65 10.92
N LEU A 165 6.90 33.33 10.96
CA LEU A 165 7.43 32.60 12.12
C LEU A 165 8.52 31.63 11.68
N ASP A 166 9.48 31.37 12.59
CA ASP A 166 10.43 30.24 12.44
C ASP A 166 9.76 28.93 12.85
N ALA A 167 8.67 28.61 12.15
CA ALA A 167 7.83 27.43 12.39
C ALA A 167 7.22 26.92 11.08
N GLU A 168 7.00 25.62 11.00
CA GLU A 168 6.33 25.00 9.87
C GLU A 168 4.83 25.20 9.98
N ARG A 169 4.23 25.79 8.94
CA ARG A 169 2.76 25.91 8.83
C ARG A 169 2.18 24.62 8.30
N LEU A 170 1.24 24.05 9.05
CA LEU A 170 0.57 22.81 8.69
C LEU A 170 -0.78 23.09 8.02
N ARG A 171 -1.12 22.25 7.04
CA ARG A 171 -2.46 22.18 6.47
C ARG A 171 -3.13 20.91 7.02
N LEU A 172 -4.13 21.10 7.85
CA LEU A 172 -4.86 19.99 8.43
C LEU A 172 -6.00 19.54 7.50
N PRO A 173 -6.42 18.25 7.58
CA PRO A 173 -7.60 17.76 6.90
C PRO A 173 -8.86 18.51 7.37
N HIS A 174 -9.78 18.79 6.42
CA HIS A 174 -11.09 19.42 6.69
C HIS A 174 -12.12 18.41 7.22
N VAL A 175 -11.75 17.66 8.23
CA VAL A 175 -12.58 16.60 8.83
C VAL A 175 -12.29 16.50 10.32
N SER A 176 -13.29 16.21 11.16
CA SER A 176 -13.08 16.00 12.58
C SER A 176 -12.33 14.69 12.84
N LEU A 177 -11.62 14.61 13.96
CA LEU A 177 -10.93 13.38 14.36
C LEU A 177 -11.92 12.22 14.57
N ALA A 178 -13.12 12.53 15.09
CA ALA A 178 -14.20 11.55 15.29
C ALA A 178 -14.69 10.96 13.96
N ASP A 179 -14.95 11.82 12.96
CA ASP A 179 -15.39 11.39 11.63
C ASP A 179 -14.31 10.59 10.90
N LEU A 180 -13.06 11.03 11.04
CA LEU A 180 -11.92 10.33 10.45
C LEU A 180 -11.78 8.91 11.01
N ARG A 181 -11.89 8.75 12.32
CA ARG A 181 -11.88 7.44 12.97
C ARG A 181 -13.05 6.56 12.57
N LYS A 182 -14.22 7.16 12.33
CA LYS A 182 -15.36 6.43 11.78
C LYS A 182 -15.05 5.91 10.38
N GLN A 183 -14.51 6.76 9.48
CA GLN A 183 -14.12 6.35 8.13
C GLN A 183 -13.05 5.25 8.15
N ILE A 184 -12.07 5.32 9.06
CA ILE A 184 -11.05 4.27 9.24
C ILE A 184 -11.71 2.93 9.56
N ARG A 185 -12.60 2.89 10.57
CA ARG A 185 -13.31 1.64 10.92
C ARG A 185 -14.13 1.08 9.76
N GLU A 186 -14.87 1.92 9.05
CA GLU A 186 -15.65 1.50 7.87
C GLU A 186 -14.77 0.90 6.77
N LYS A 187 -13.57 1.44 6.56
CA LYS A 187 -12.60 0.88 5.59
C LYS A 187 -12.00 -0.44 6.07
N GLU A 188 -11.65 -0.55 7.36
CA GLU A 188 -11.15 -1.78 7.96
C GLU A 188 -12.19 -2.92 7.88
N GLU A 189 -13.44 -2.62 8.23
CA GLU A 189 -14.56 -3.57 8.11
C GLU A 189 -14.78 -3.98 6.64
N GLY A 190 -14.67 -3.03 5.71
CA GLY A 190 -14.80 -3.31 4.29
C GLY A 190 -13.68 -4.18 3.72
N ILE A 191 -12.45 -4.02 4.21
CA ILE A 191 -11.30 -4.88 3.86
C ILE A 191 -11.52 -6.29 4.41
N ALA A 192 -11.89 -6.41 5.69
CA ALA A 192 -12.15 -7.70 6.32
C ALA A 192 -13.29 -8.48 5.63
N ALA A 193 -14.34 -7.77 5.17
CA ALA A 193 -15.43 -8.39 4.42
C ALA A 193 -14.96 -8.97 3.07
N ILE A 194 -14.11 -8.24 2.34
CA ILE A 194 -13.53 -8.72 1.08
C ILE A 194 -12.64 -9.94 1.33
N GLU A 195 -11.77 -9.88 2.34
CA GLU A 195 -10.89 -11.01 2.69
C GLU A 195 -11.67 -12.26 3.10
N HIS A 196 -12.74 -12.08 3.86
CA HIS A 196 -13.64 -13.18 4.21
C HIS A 196 -14.33 -13.77 2.96
N GLU A 197 -14.75 -12.95 2.00
CA GLU A 197 -15.36 -13.41 0.76
C GLU A 197 -14.37 -14.14 -0.14
N MET A 198 -13.12 -13.65 -0.23
CA MET A 198 -12.04 -14.30 -0.97
C MET A 198 -11.69 -15.70 -0.43
N GLY A 199 -11.91 -15.94 0.86
CA GLY A 199 -11.69 -17.21 1.53
C GLY A 199 -12.86 -18.21 1.43
N ARG A 200 -13.96 -17.85 0.80
CA ARG A 200 -15.15 -18.72 0.62
C ARG A 200 -15.21 -19.35 -0.77
#